data_b9ab598d39ffe7d2feab52ad6f796cf8
#
_entry.id   b9ab598d39ffe7d2feab52ad6f796cf8
#
_cell.length_a   1.000
_cell.length_b   1.000
_cell.length_c   1.000
_cell.angle_alpha   90.00
_cell.angle_beta   90.00
_cell.angle_gamma   90.00
#
_symmetry.space_group_name_H-M   'P 1'
#
loop_
_entity.id
_entity.type
_entity.pdbx_description
1 polymer ?
#
loop_
_entity_poly.entity_id
_entity_poly.type
_entity_poly.pdbx_seq_one_letter_code
_entity_poly.pdbx_strand_id
1 'polypeptide(L)'
;NPNDRTIATGDVTCLSASSQSHNALDYLQQIARTENGKVLVKHAGTPSSTNAGGVLEFIAKDTVPLASGLTISDANSLSSGSIQADDIKLEYGSELLFNSYSMTPATGSVQTGSNSTSVGKYGTRTLSRNVLSNATDANNAGSYYIGLYDEPSLRVSEVTLQADMATVADAEKILHLNVNSSLDLSILPVGSSTTLGGQYIVEGLSIEITPKDMSANKSSIKYIISTSNADTTAYWILGDASLSVLPTILGL
;
A
#
# COMPACT_ATOMS: atom_id res chain seq x y z
N ASN A 1 -8.49 -7.89 25.40
CA ASN A 1 -9.87 -7.47 25.24
C ASN A 1 -10.30 -7.73 23.77
N PRO A 2 -11.39 -8.45 23.49
CA PRO A 2 -11.82 -8.74 22.12
C PRO A 2 -12.17 -7.47 21.32
N ASN A 3 -12.38 -6.34 21.98
CA ASN A 3 -12.67 -5.05 21.35
C ASN A 3 -11.42 -4.30 20.85
N ASP A 4 -10.22 -4.79 21.14
CA ASP A 4 -8.96 -4.12 20.79
C ASP A 4 -8.35 -4.70 19.48
N ARG A 5 -9.17 -5.38 18.69
CA ARG A 5 -8.75 -5.95 17.41
C ARG A 5 -9.82 -5.79 16.35
N THR A 6 -9.39 -5.47 15.15
CA THR A 6 -10.19 -5.47 13.94
C THR A 6 -9.56 -6.45 12.96
N ILE A 7 -10.31 -7.45 12.55
CA ILE A 7 -9.82 -8.50 11.65
C ILE A 7 -10.75 -8.56 10.45
N ALA A 8 -10.24 -8.21 9.28
CA ALA A 8 -10.92 -8.41 8.01
C ALA A 8 -11.00 -9.91 7.70
N THR A 9 -12.04 -10.32 7.01
CA THR A 9 -12.14 -11.68 6.47
C THR A 9 -11.13 -11.81 5.33
N GLY A 10 -10.23 -12.79 5.40
CA GLY A 10 -9.30 -13.09 4.34
C GLY A 10 -9.89 -14.00 3.28
N ASP A 11 -9.23 -14.07 2.12
CA ASP A 11 -9.62 -14.93 0.99
C ASP A 11 -9.01 -16.34 1.09
N VAL A 12 -7.92 -16.46 1.85
CA VAL A 12 -7.16 -17.70 1.97
C VAL A 12 -7.44 -18.38 3.31
N THR A 13 -7.68 -19.68 3.28
CA THR A 13 -7.72 -20.46 4.50
C THR A 13 -6.31 -20.82 4.95
N CYS A 14 -5.84 -20.15 6.00
CA CYS A 14 -4.58 -20.50 6.63
C CYS A 14 -4.72 -21.82 7.40
N LEU A 15 -3.76 -22.72 7.22
CA LEU A 15 -3.71 -23.94 7.99
C LEU A 15 -3.31 -23.65 9.44
N SER A 16 -3.92 -24.35 10.39
CA SER A 16 -3.59 -24.21 11.79
C SER A 16 -2.11 -24.55 12.02
N ALA A 17 -1.35 -23.63 12.58
CA ALA A 17 -0.03 -23.94 13.09
C ALA A 17 -0.17 -24.63 14.45
N SER A 18 0.61 -25.69 14.66
CA SER A 18 0.79 -26.22 16.01
C SER A 18 1.43 -25.14 16.90
N SER A 19 0.93 -24.95 18.10
CA SER A 19 1.26 -23.89 19.06
C SER A 19 2.72 -23.86 19.55
N GLN A 20 3.66 -24.43 18.80
CA GLN A 20 5.06 -24.60 19.26
C GLN A 20 5.94 -23.48 18.77
N SER A 21 6.39 -22.68 19.71
CA SER A 21 7.60 -21.83 19.70
C SER A 21 7.75 -20.78 18.60
N HIS A 22 6.67 -20.24 18.06
CA HIS A 22 6.74 -19.08 17.18
C HIS A 22 6.54 -17.78 17.97
N ASN A 23 7.33 -16.76 17.65
CA ASN A 23 7.02 -15.41 18.07
C ASN A 23 5.65 -15.03 17.47
N ALA A 24 4.74 -14.52 18.30
CA ALA A 24 3.38 -14.17 17.86
C ALA A 24 3.40 -13.15 16.71
N LEU A 25 4.33 -12.20 16.73
CA LEU A 25 4.48 -11.21 15.65
C LEU A 25 4.91 -11.87 14.34
N ASP A 26 5.88 -12.77 14.37
CA ASP A 26 6.34 -13.49 13.18
C ASP A 26 5.21 -14.33 12.55
N TYR A 27 4.40 -14.94 13.40
CA TYR A 27 3.23 -15.70 12.94
C TYR A 27 2.16 -14.80 12.30
N LEU A 28 1.85 -13.66 12.91
CA LEU A 28 0.92 -12.66 12.32
C LEU A 28 1.44 -12.12 10.99
N GLN A 29 2.74 -11.84 10.90
CA GLN A 29 3.36 -11.43 9.64
C GLN A 29 3.32 -12.53 8.57
N GLN A 30 3.47 -13.79 8.96
CA GLN A 30 3.37 -14.91 8.04
C GLN A 30 1.93 -15.07 7.52
N ILE A 31 0.91 -14.90 8.37
CA ILE A 31 -0.49 -14.85 7.94
C ILE A 31 -0.70 -13.70 6.95
N ALA A 32 -0.25 -12.50 7.28
CA ALA A 32 -0.38 -11.34 6.40
C ALA A 32 0.28 -11.57 5.04
N ARG A 33 1.47 -12.16 5.01
CA ARG A 33 2.16 -12.51 3.76
C ARG A 33 1.43 -13.58 2.95
N THR A 34 0.74 -14.51 3.61
CA THR A 34 -0.05 -15.56 2.94
C THR A 34 -1.28 -14.96 2.24
N GLU A 35 -1.93 -14.00 2.88
CA GLU A 35 -3.08 -13.27 2.36
C GLU A 35 -2.71 -12.09 1.43
N ASN A 36 -1.43 -11.77 1.28
CA ASN A 36 -0.98 -10.52 0.69
C ASN A 36 -1.57 -9.28 1.38
N GLY A 37 -1.99 -9.44 2.63
CA GLY A 37 -2.57 -8.42 3.48
C GLY A 37 -1.52 -7.70 4.32
N LYS A 38 -2.00 -6.83 5.22
CA LYS A 38 -1.17 -6.04 6.13
C LYS A 38 -1.61 -6.24 7.57
N VAL A 39 -0.64 -6.25 8.49
CA VAL A 39 -0.89 -6.17 9.93
C VAL A 39 -0.32 -4.87 10.43
N LEU A 40 -1.13 -4.07 11.08
CA LEU A 40 -0.72 -2.80 11.64
C LEU A 40 -1.32 -2.57 13.03
N VAL A 41 -0.71 -1.69 13.79
CA VAL A 41 -1.25 -1.19 15.05
C VAL A 41 -1.59 0.27 14.86
N LYS A 42 -2.86 0.61 14.99
CA LYS A 42 -3.30 2.01 14.94
C LYS A 42 -3.77 2.48 16.31
N HIS A 43 -3.71 3.77 16.53
CA HIS A 43 -4.23 4.38 17.74
C HIS A 43 -5.76 4.23 17.80
N ALA A 44 -6.29 3.78 18.92
CA ALA A 44 -7.74 3.77 19.15
C ALA A 44 -8.23 5.22 19.28
N GLY A 45 -8.81 5.73 18.20
CA GLY A 45 -9.03 7.13 17.88
C GLY A 45 -9.97 7.98 18.74
N THR A 46 -10.17 7.68 20.03
CA THR A 46 -10.87 8.61 20.93
C THR A 46 -10.15 8.71 22.27
N PRO A 47 -9.69 9.91 22.65
CA PRO A 47 -9.06 10.16 23.96
C PRO A 47 -9.94 9.83 25.16
N SER A 48 -11.24 9.55 24.93
CA SER A 48 -12.26 9.26 25.94
C SER A 48 -12.47 7.78 26.21
N SER A 49 -11.82 6.87 25.44
CA SER A 49 -11.97 5.45 25.73
C SER A 49 -11.01 5.04 26.82
N THR A 50 -11.48 4.21 27.74
CA THR A 50 -10.68 3.54 28.77
C THR A 50 -9.55 2.67 28.19
N ASN A 51 -9.47 2.55 26.88
CA ASN A 51 -8.48 1.85 26.10
C ASN A 51 -7.53 2.85 25.43
N ALA A 52 -6.62 3.41 26.19
CA ALA A 52 -5.52 4.23 25.68
C ALA A 52 -4.46 3.40 24.89
N GLY A 53 -4.81 2.21 24.43
CA GLY A 53 -3.93 1.28 23.74
C GLY A 53 -4.09 1.30 22.23
N GLY A 54 -3.12 0.75 21.53
CA GLY A 54 -3.22 0.52 20.08
C GLY A 54 -4.23 -0.59 19.76
N VAL A 55 -4.90 -0.48 18.62
CA VAL A 55 -5.74 -1.53 18.04
C VAL A 55 -4.92 -2.30 17.03
N LEU A 56 -4.82 -3.61 17.22
CA LEU A 56 -4.25 -4.50 16.20
C LEU A 56 -5.28 -4.67 15.08
N GLU A 57 -4.89 -4.29 13.89
CA GLU A 57 -5.74 -4.40 12.70
C GLU A 57 -5.08 -5.32 11.68
N PHE A 58 -5.87 -6.25 11.14
CA PHE A 58 -5.52 -7.02 9.98
C PHE A 58 -6.33 -6.52 8.79
N ILE A 59 -5.66 -6.15 7.73
CA ILE A 59 -6.24 -5.65 6.47
C ILE A 59 -5.98 -6.70 5.40
N ALA A 60 -7.05 -7.28 4.85
CA ALA A 60 -6.94 -8.19 3.71
C ALA A 60 -6.54 -7.43 2.45
N LYS A 61 -5.93 -8.12 1.47
CA LYS A 61 -5.49 -7.51 0.20
C LYS A 61 -6.60 -6.77 -0.55
N ASP A 62 -7.84 -7.29 -0.49
CA ASP A 62 -9.00 -6.74 -1.20
C ASP A 62 -9.75 -5.66 -0.39
N THR A 63 -9.19 -5.25 0.76
CA THR A 63 -9.77 -4.16 1.54
C THR A 63 -9.55 -2.84 0.80
N VAL A 64 -10.65 -2.21 0.39
CA VAL A 64 -10.59 -0.89 -0.25
C VAL A 64 -9.98 0.12 0.71
N PRO A 65 -8.91 0.82 0.34
CA PRO A 65 -8.31 1.84 1.18
C PRO A 65 -9.29 2.97 1.47
N LEU A 66 -9.21 3.53 2.68
CA LEU A 66 -10.02 4.69 3.03
C LEU A 66 -9.55 5.91 2.24
N ALA A 67 -10.44 6.49 1.44
CA ALA A 67 -10.12 7.70 0.68
C ALA A 67 -9.82 8.86 1.64
N SER A 68 -8.63 9.45 1.52
CA SER A 68 -8.25 10.62 2.32
C SER A 68 -8.87 11.92 1.79
N GLY A 69 -9.31 11.93 0.53
CA GLY A 69 -9.73 13.13 -0.18
C GLY A 69 -8.57 14.11 -0.43
N LEU A 70 -7.32 13.64 -0.31
CA LEU A 70 -6.13 14.41 -0.64
C LEU A 70 -5.73 14.19 -2.09
N THR A 71 -5.59 15.29 -2.82
CA THR A 71 -4.89 15.32 -4.11
C THR A 71 -3.60 16.09 -3.93
N ILE A 72 -2.48 15.46 -4.23
CA ILE A 72 -1.16 16.05 -4.08
C ILE A 72 -0.55 16.23 -5.46
N SER A 73 0.06 17.38 -5.69
CA SER A 73 0.70 17.70 -6.97
C SER A 73 2.08 18.33 -6.75
N ASP A 74 2.92 18.25 -7.78
CA ASP A 74 4.12 19.07 -7.83
C ASP A 74 3.81 20.50 -8.30
N ALA A 75 4.80 21.38 -8.24
CA ALA A 75 4.64 22.78 -8.66
C ALA A 75 4.23 22.94 -10.14
N ASN A 76 4.52 21.94 -10.98
CA ASN A 76 4.27 21.98 -12.42
C ASN A 76 2.88 21.44 -12.78
N SER A 77 2.24 20.71 -11.88
CA SER A 77 0.93 20.07 -12.10
C SER A 77 -0.15 20.57 -11.13
N LEU A 78 0.06 21.73 -10.49
CA LEU A 78 -0.92 22.32 -9.56
C LEU A 78 -2.28 22.49 -10.23
N SER A 79 -3.29 21.94 -9.59
CA SER A 79 -4.70 22.11 -9.95
C SER A 79 -5.50 22.68 -8.78
N SER A 80 -6.68 23.22 -9.08
CA SER A 80 -7.56 23.72 -8.02
C SER A 80 -7.94 22.56 -7.08
N GLY A 81 -7.68 22.73 -5.78
CA GLY A 81 -7.97 21.73 -4.75
C GLY A 81 -6.85 20.69 -4.52
N SER A 82 -5.71 20.82 -5.22
CA SER A 82 -4.52 20.01 -4.91
C SER A 82 -3.61 20.73 -3.91
N ILE A 83 -2.89 19.94 -3.13
CA ILE A 83 -1.86 20.39 -2.20
C ILE A 83 -0.52 20.22 -2.87
N GLN A 84 0.29 21.26 -2.84
CA GLN A 84 1.65 21.17 -3.38
C GLN A 84 2.52 20.34 -2.45
N ALA A 85 3.21 19.35 -3.02
CA ALA A 85 4.27 18.64 -2.32
C ALA A 85 5.51 19.53 -2.13
N ASP A 86 6.16 19.40 -0.98
CA ASP A 86 7.45 20.03 -0.69
C ASP A 86 8.59 19.26 -1.36
N ASP A 87 8.50 17.93 -1.33
CA ASP A 87 9.42 17.03 -2.01
C ASP A 87 8.71 15.75 -2.45
N ILE A 88 9.17 15.17 -3.56
CA ILE A 88 8.63 13.93 -4.12
C ILE A 88 9.81 13.07 -4.56
N LYS A 89 9.89 11.87 -4.00
CA LYS A 89 10.89 10.88 -4.41
C LYS A 89 10.29 9.94 -5.45
N LEU A 90 10.90 9.94 -6.61
CA LEU A 90 10.59 9.02 -7.69
C LEU A 90 11.61 7.89 -7.70
N GLU A 91 11.14 6.67 -7.73
CA GLU A 91 11.94 5.48 -7.89
C GLU A 91 11.61 4.78 -9.21
N TYR A 92 12.63 4.62 -10.02
CA TYR A 92 12.58 3.78 -11.21
C TYR A 92 13.65 2.72 -11.09
N GLY A 93 13.27 1.57 -10.60
CA GLY A 93 14.25 0.55 -10.30
C GLY A 93 13.75 -0.87 -10.56
N SER A 94 14.71 -1.75 -10.70
CA SER A 94 14.50 -3.20 -10.80
C SER A 94 14.46 -3.89 -9.42
N GLU A 95 14.49 -3.14 -8.33
CA GLU A 95 14.55 -3.70 -6.97
C GLU A 95 13.29 -4.49 -6.60
N LEU A 96 12.14 -4.02 -7.06
CA LEU A 96 10.87 -4.70 -6.91
C LEU A 96 10.45 -5.47 -8.17
N LEU A 97 11.38 -5.71 -9.10
CA LEU A 97 11.12 -6.54 -10.26
C LEU A 97 11.15 -8.02 -9.86
N PHE A 98 10.01 -8.68 -9.97
CA PHE A 98 9.87 -10.11 -9.80
C PHE A 98 9.12 -10.68 -11.00
N ASN A 99 9.78 -11.48 -11.80
CA ASN A 99 9.23 -12.11 -12.99
C ASN A 99 9.20 -13.64 -12.90
N SER A 100 9.56 -14.18 -11.76
CA SER A 100 9.47 -15.59 -11.41
C SER A 100 9.09 -15.73 -9.93
N TYR A 101 8.41 -16.80 -9.56
CA TYR A 101 8.13 -17.11 -8.16
C TYR A 101 8.42 -18.55 -7.81
N SER A 102 8.70 -18.77 -6.52
CA SER A 102 8.80 -20.06 -5.88
C SER A 102 8.08 -19.98 -4.53
N MET A 103 6.84 -20.44 -4.48
CA MET A 103 6.02 -20.43 -3.27
C MET A 103 6.01 -21.82 -2.65
N THR A 104 6.42 -21.90 -1.38
CA THR A 104 6.39 -23.15 -0.61
C THR A 104 5.14 -23.14 0.27
N PRO A 105 4.09 -23.90 -0.09
CA PRO A 105 2.89 -23.99 0.72
C PRO A 105 3.13 -24.84 1.97
N ALA A 106 2.27 -24.66 2.99
CA ALA A 106 2.31 -25.51 4.17
C ALA A 106 1.90 -26.97 3.87
N THR A 107 1.08 -27.18 2.83
CA THR A 107 0.70 -28.51 2.34
C THR A 107 0.76 -28.56 0.81
N GLY A 108 1.31 -29.64 0.29
CA GLY A 108 1.47 -29.85 -1.16
C GLY A 108 2.88 -29.56 -1.65
N SER A 109 3.04 -29.51 -2.97
CA SER A 109 4.32 -29.26 -3.62
C SER A 109 4.59 -27.76 -3.77
N VAL A 110 5.87 -27.40 -3.86
CA VAL A 110 6.31 -26.04 -4.21
C VAL A 110 5.67 -25.62 -5.53
N GLN A 111 5.13 -24.42 -5.57
CA GLN A 111 4.53 -23.83 -6.76
C GLN A 111 5.50 -22.84 -7.38
N THR A 112 5.69 -22.93 -8.68
CA THR A 112 6.60 -22.07 -9.44
C THR A 112 5.92 -21.55 -10.69
N GLY A 113 6.26 -20.35 -11.10
CA GLY A 113 5.82 -19.78 -12.36
C GLY A 113 6.71 -18.61 -12.77
N SER A 114 6.59 -18.19 -14.02
CA SER A 114 7.38 -17.06 -14.54
C SER A 114 6.70 -16.40 -15.73
N ASN A 115 6.98 -15.11 -15.92
CA ASN A 115 6.68 -14.39 -17.14
C ASN A 115 7.90 -14.48 -18.09
N SER A 116 7.80 -15.30 -19.12
CA SER A 116 8.90 -15.54 -20.06
C SER A 116 9.34 -14.30 -20.83
N THR A 117 8.41 -13.38 -21.13
CA THR A 117 8.70 -12.13 -21.84
C THR A 117 9.56 -11.21 -20.96
N SER A 118 9.18 -11.05 -19.71
CA SER A 118 9.94 -10.26 -18.74
C SER A 118 11.29 -10.90 -18.42
N VAL A 119 11.33 -12.23 -18.25
CA VAL A 119 12.60 -12.97 -18.06
C VAL A 119 13.54 -12.75 -19.24
N GLY A 120 13.03 -12.77 -20.47
CA GLY A 120 13.82 -12.49 -21.67
C GLY A 120 14.40 -11.08 -21.72
N LYS A 121 13.69 -10.08 -21.20
CA LYS A 121 14.12 -8.67 -21.17
C LYS A 121 15.10 -8.35 -20.02
N TYR A 122 14.82 -8.87 -18.82
CA TYR A 122 15.45 -8.41 -17.58
C TYR A 122 16.24 -9.49 -16.83
N GLY A 123 16.28 -10.71 -17.34
CA GLY A 123 16.79 -11.85 -16.63
C GLY A 123 15.84 -12.36 -15.54
N THR A 124 16.12 -13.53 -14.99
CA THR A 124 15.26 -14.14 -13.97
C THR A 124 15.42 -13.43 -12.62
N ARG A 125 14.30 -12.96 -12.07
CA ARG A 125 14.18 -12.37 -10.74
C ARG A 125 13.11 -13.12 -9.97
N THR A 126 13.53 -13.98 -9.06
CA THR A 126 12.63 -14.91 -8.35
C THR A 126 12.22 -14.37 -6.98
N LEU A 127 10.92 -14.29 -6.74
CA LEU A 127 10.34 -14.10 -5.42
C LEU A 127 10.14 -15.48 -4.77
N SER A 128 10.83 -15.73 -3.66
CA SER A 128 10.68 -16.98 -2.89
C SER A 128 10.01 -16.70 -1.56
N ARG A 129 8.92 -17.42 -1.25
CA ARG A 129 8.17 -17.24 0.00
C ARG A 129 7.61 -18.57 0.51
N ASN A 130 7.52 -18.67 1.85
CA ASN A 130 6.75 -19.70 2.53
C ASN A 130 5.38 -19.14 2.88
N VAL A 131 4.32 -19.86 2.57
CA VAL A 131 2.94 -19.46 2.82
C VAL A 131 2.19 -20.52 3.63
N LEU A 132 1.27 -20.09 4.50
CA LEU A 132 0.49 -20.99 5.37
C LEU A 132 -0.76 -21.54 4.68
N SER A 133 -0.75 -21.66 3.37
CA SER A 133 -1.89 -22.11 2.56
C SER A 133 -1.61 -23.42 1.83
N ASN A 134 -2.60 -23.89 1.09
CA ASN A 134 -2.46 -25.00 0.17
C ASN A 134 -1.72 -24.62 -1.13
N ALA A 135 -1.45 -25.60 -2.00
CA ALA A 135 -0.73 -25.38 -3.24
C ALA A 135 -1.46 -24.46 -4.23
N THR A 136 -2.79 -24.51 -4.29
CA THR A 136 -3.59 -23.65 -5.20
C THR A 136 -3.49 -22.19 -4.80
N ASP A 137 -3.68 -21.88 -3.52
CA ASP A 137 -3.57 -20.50 -3.02
C ASP A 137 -2.14 -19.97 -3.12
N ALA A 138 -1.13 -20.82 -2.90
CA ALA A 138 0.26 -20.48 -3.10
C ALA A 138 0.56 -20.11 -4.57
N ASN A 139 0.00 -20.85 -5.53
CA ASN A 139 0.12 -20.55 -6.95
C ASN A 139 -0.57 -19.21 -7.31
N ASN A 140 -1.76 -18.98 -6.77
CA ASN A 140 -2.51 -17.74 -7.00
C ASN A 140 -1.76 -16.53 -6.45
N ALA A 141 -1.20 -16.64 -5.24
CA ALA A 141 -0.39 -15.60 -4.63
C ALA A 141 0.86 -15.29 -5.48
N GLY A 142 1.56 -16.31 -5.97
CA GLY A 142 2.72 -16.14 -6.84
C GLY A 142 2.38 -15.45 -8.16
N SER A 143 1.29 -15.86 -8.79
CA SER A 143 0.79 -15.27 -10.05
C SER A 143 0.39 -13.81 -9.87
N TYR A 144 -0.25 -13.47 -8.75
CA TYR A 144 -0.60 -12.10 -8.39
C TYR A 144 0.65 -11.20 -8.30
N TYR A 145 1.69 -11.64 -7.60
CA TYR A 145 2.94 -10.86 -7.50
C TYR A 145 3.63 -10.65 -8.85
N ILE A 146 3.66 -11.67 -9.70
CA ILE A 146 4.22 -11.49 -11.06
C ILE A 146 3.39 -10.47 -11.83
N GLY A 147 2.06 -10.55 -11.80
CA GLY A 147 1.20 -9.60 -12.49
C GLY A 147 1.41 -8.15 -12.08
N LEU A 148 1.89 -7.90 -10.85
CA LEU A 148 2.16 -6.54 -10.35
C LEU A 148 3.59 -6.06 -10.60
N TYR A 149 4.56 -6.98 -10.63
CA TYR A 149 5.98 -6.64 -10.50
C TYR A 149 6.87 -7.21 -11.61
N ASP A 150 6.31 -7.71 -12.70
CA ASP A 150 7.07 -8.32 -13.79
C ASP A 150 7.76 -7.29 -14.71
N GLU A 151 7.38 -6.01 -14.64
CA GLU A 151 8.03 -4.93 -15.36
C GLU A 151 8.49 -3.80 -14.42
N PRO A 152 9.65 -3.18 -14.69
CA PRO A 152 10.07 -1.98 -13.96
C PRO A 152 9.06 -0.87 -14.21
N SER A 153 8.56 -0.27 -13.15
CA SER A 153 7.66 0.88 -13.25
C SER A 153 8.22 2.07 -12.47
N LEU A 154 7.95 3.27 -12.98
CA LEU A 154 8.20 4.49 -12.23
C LEU A 154 7.19 4.58 -11.10
N ARG A 155 7.68 4.77 -9.89
CA ARG A 155 6.87 4.82 -8.67
C ARG A 155 7.20 6.05 -7.87
N VAL A 156 6.20 6.57 -7.19
CA VAL A 156 6.41 7.55 -6.13
C VAL A 156 6.60 6.77 -4.84
N SER A 157 7.80 6.81 -4.29
CA SER A 157 8.11 6.09 -3.05
C SER A 157 7.84 6.91 -1.80
N GLU A 158 7.99 8.22 -1.91
CA GLU A 158 7.81 9.13 -0.77
C GLU A 158 7.32 10.49 -1.23
N VAL A 159 6.41 11.07 -0.46
CA VAL A 159 5.92 12.44 -0.63
C VAL A 159 6.07 13.19 0.68
N THR A 160 6.59 14.40 0.61
CA THR A 160 6.71 15.29 1.76
C THR A 160 5.71 16.44 1.66
N LEU A 161 4.98 16.70 2.73
CA LEU A 161 4.03 17.79 2.86
C LEU A 161 4.36 18.68 4.06
N GLN A 162 4.15 19.98 3.90
CA GLN A 162 4.22 20.97 4.98
C GLN A 162 2.79 21.30 5.43
N ALA A 163 2.34 20.72 6.55
CA ALA A 163 0.97 20.92 7.04
C ALA A 163 0.71 22.34 7.55
N ASP A 164 1.75 23.02 8.04
CA ASP A 164 1.67 24.40 8.49
C ASP A 164 1.56 25.43 7.34
N MET A 165 1.80 25.02 6.12
CA MET A 165 1.64 25.84 4.90
C MET A 165 0.31 25.60 4.19
N ALA A 166 -0.43 24.56 4.58
CA ALA A 166 -1.71 24.19 3.97
C ALA A 166 -2.86 25.08 4.45
N THR A 167 -3.97 25.08 3.69
CA THR A 167 -5.22 25.67 4.19
C THR A 167 -5.73 24.86 5.39
N VAL A 168 -6.62 25.45 6.21
CA VAL A 168 -7.18 24.75 7.37
C VAL A 168 -7.85 23.44 6.96
N ALA A 169 -8.63 23.46 5.87
CA ALA A 169 -9.32 22.25 5.38
C ALA A 169 -8.35 21.17 4.89
N ASP A 170 -7.25 21.56 4.27
CA ASP A 170 -6.24 20.62 3.80
C ASP A 170 -5.35 20.12 4.94
N ALA A 171 -5.04 20.98 5.91
CA ALA A 171 -4.36 20.57 7.13
C ALA A 171 -5.16 19.53 7.91
N GLU A 172 -6.49 19.68 8.01
CA GLU A 172 -7.36 18.67 8.61
C GLU A 172 -7.28 17.33 7.89
N LYS A 173 -7.29 17.31 6.55
CA LYS A 173 -7.13 16.08 5.77
C LYS A 173 -5.75 15.43 6.01
N ILE A 174 -4.68 16.24 6.04
CA ILE A 174 -3.32 15.74 6.31
C ILE A 174 -3.25 15.15 7.71
N LEU A 175 -3.83 15.81 8.73
CA LEU A 175 -3.84 15.34 10.11
C LEU A 175 -4.65 14.03 10.31
N HIS A 176 -5.64 13.77 9.46
CA HIS A 176 -6.44 12.55 9.48
C HIS A 176 -5.84 11.42 8.63
N LEU A 177 -4.71 11.66 7.96
CA LEU A 177 -4.06 10.65 7.14
C LEU A 177 -3.57 9.49 8.01
N ASN A 178 -3.86 8.29 7.58
CA ASN A 178 -3.45 7.06 8.27
C ASN A 178 -2.79 6.08 7.29
N VAL A 179 -2.05 5.13 7.82
CA VAL A 179 -1.58 3.99 7.04
C VAL A 179 -2.78 3.27 6.42
N ASN A 180 -2.65 2.84 5.18
CA ASN A 180 -3.72 2.28 4.33
C ASN A 180 -4.83 3.28 3.92
N SER A 181 -4.62 4.59 4.06
CA SER A 181 -5.43 5.58 3.36
C SER A 181 -5.00 5.67 1.89
N SER A 182 -5.93 5.99 0.99
CA SER A 182 -5.58 6.32 -0.39
C SER A 182 -5.48 7.84 -0.58
N LEU A 183 -4.59 8.24 -1.46
CA LEU A 183 -4.42 9.62 -1.91
C LEU A 183 -4.19 9.65 -3.41
N ASP A 184 -4.53 10.77 -4.05
CA ASP A 184 -4.31 10.96 -5.47
C ASP A 184 -3.03 11.78 -5.69
N LEU A 185 -2.15 11.29 -6.55
CA LEU A 185 -0.95 12.03 -6.97
C LEU A 185 -1.09 12.50 -8.41
N SER A 186 -0.59 13.70 -8.68
CA SER A 186 -0.47 14.26 -10.02
C SER A 186 0.87 14.99 -10.13
N ILE A 187 1.80 14.40 -10.85
CA ILE A 187 3.19 14.86 -10.93
C ILE A 187 3.59 15.03 -12.38
N LEU A 188 4.13 16.17 -12.74
CA LEU A 188 4.69 16.41 -14.06
C LEU A 188 6.22 16.45 -13.97
N PRO A 189 6.91 15.33 -14.27
CA PRO A 189 8.37 15.27 -14.20
C PRO A 189 9.00 16.29 -15.13
N VAL A 190 10.11 16.88 -14.69
CA VAL A 190 10.85 17.87 -15.49
C VAL A 190 11.28 17.24 -16.81
N GLY A 191 10.93 17.90 -17.92
CA GLY A 191 11.23 17.42 -19.27
C GLY A 191 10.22 16.40 -19.83
N SER A 192 9.19 16.03 -19.08
CA SER A 192 8.06 15.20 -19.54
C SER A 192 6.91 16.08 -20.01
N SER A 193 6.21 15.64 -21.06
CA SER A 193 4.89 16.16 -21.43
C SER A 193 3.74 15.33 -20.85
N THR A 194 4.06 14.26 -20.14
CA THR A 194 3.07 13.32 -19.59
C THR A 194 3.07 13.41 -18.08
N THR A 195 1.92 13.68 -17.51
CA THR A 195 1.70 13.67 -16.07
C THR A 195 1.71 12.23 -15.57
N LEU A 196 2.50 11.98 -14.53
CA LEU A 196 2.40 10.78 -13.73
C LEU A 196 1.29 11.03 -12.71
N GLY A 197 0.20 10.31 -12.84
CA GLY A 197 -0.95 10.46 -11.95
C GLY A 197 -1.51 9.10 -11.59
N GLY A 198 -2.22 9.04 -10.48
CA GLY A 198 -2.90 7.85 -10.04
C GLY A 198 -3.19 7.85 -8.56
N GLN A 199 -3.89 6.81 -8.15
CA GLN A 199 -4.18 6.57 -6.75
C GLN A 199 -3.00 5.82 -6.11
N TYR A 200 -2.62 6.27 -4.93
CA TYR A 200 -1.55 5.70 -4.12
C TYR A 200 -2.07 5.34 -2.74
N ILE A 201 -1.46 4.34 -2.14
CA ILE A 201 -1.76 3.89 -0.78
C ILE A 201 -0.65 4.36 0.15
N VAL A 202 -1.02 4.88 1.30
CA VAL A 202 -0.10 5.25 2.37
C VAL A 202 0.41 3.99 3.06
N GLU A 203 1.69 3.72 2.92
CA GLU A 203 2.38 2.57 3.54
C GLU A 203 3.01 2.92 4.88
N GLY A 204 3.38 4.16 5.05
CA GLY A 204 4.00 4.66 6.28
C GLY A 204 3.88 6.16 6.42
N LEU A 205 3.90 6.63 7.65
CA LEU A 205 3.84 8.05 8.00
C LEU A 205 4.94 8.35 9.00
N SER A 206 5.72 9.40 8.73
CA SER A 206 6.61 10.03 9.68
C SER A 206 6.21 11.49 9.85
N ILE A 207 6.13 11.96 11.09
CA ILE A 207 5.73 13.31 11.42
C ILE A 207 6.86 14.00 12.15
N GLU A 208 7.38 15.06 11.55
CA GLU A 208 8.42 15.89 12.15
C GLU A 208 7.81 17.21 12.61
N ILE A 209 7.94 17.51 13.90
CA ILE A 209 7.46 18.76 14.48
C ILE A 209 8.67 19.56 14.96
N THR A 210 8.91 20.69 14.31
CA THR A 210 10.01 21.59 14.67
C THR A 210 9.46 22.91 15.17
N PRO A 211 9.76 23.33 16.41
CA PRO A 211 9.40 24.66 16.89
C PRO A 211 10.08 25.73 16.04
N LYS A 212 9.30 26.64 15.42
CA LYS A 212 9.83 27.78 14.65
C LYS A 212 9.99 29.03 15.50
N ASP A 213 9.00 29.31 16.34
CA ASP A 213 8.98 30.49 17.22
C ASP A 213 8.17 30.16 18.47
N MET A 214 8.87 29.98 19.58
CA MET A 214 8.24 29.68 20.87
C MET A 214 7.43 30.86 21.42
N SER A 215 7.75 32.09 21.03
CA SER A 215 7.02 33.29 21.47
C SER A 215 5.70 33.44 20.74
N ALA A 216 5.59 32.92 19.52
CA ALA A 216 4.39 32.97 18.67
C ALA A 216 3.60 31.64 18.66
N ASN A 217 4.00 30.64 19.45
CA ASN A 217 3.43 29.27 19.44
C ASN A 217 3.35 28.65 18.02
N LYS A 218 4.36 28.92 17.19
CA LYS A 218 4.44 28.42 15.84
C LYS A 218 5.39 27.24 15.75
N SER A 219 4.92 26.18 15.12
CA SER A 219 5.71 25.00 14.80
C SER A 219 5.61 24.70 13.32
N SER A 220 6.68 24.18 12.73
CA SER A 220 6.62 23.54 11.42
C SER A 220 6.20 22.10 11.61
N ILE A 221 5.23 21.65 10.85
CA ILE A 221 4.74 20.27 10.87
C ILE A 221 4.94 19.69 9.48
N LYS A 222 5.89 18.76 9.38
CA LYS A 222 6.25 18.09 8.16
C LYS A 222 5.76 16.64 8.20
N TYR A 223 5.03 16.23 7.18
CA TYR A 223 4.60 14.86 6.95
C TYR A 223 5.47 14.24 5.87
N ILE A 224 6.07 13.10 6.17
CA ILE A 224 6.80 12.27 5.22
C ILE A 224 5.97 11.01 5.03
N ILE A 225 5.44 10.82 3.83
CA ILE A 225 4.46 9.80 3.48
C ILE A 225 5.12 8.80 2.56
N SER A 226 5.35 7.59 3.03
CA SER A 226 5.77 6.49 2.16
C SER A 226 4.56 5.95 1.41
N THR A 227 4.68 5.78 0.10
CA THR A 227 3.56 5.40 -0.76
C THR A 227 3.87 4.19 -1.62
N SER A 228 2.81 3.47 -2.00
CA SER A 228 2.82 2.48 -3.07
C SER A 228 1.67 2.75 -4.03
N ASN A 229 1.81 2.33 -5.29
CA ASN A 229 0.72 2.42 -6.24
C ASN A 229 -0.49 1.64 -5.71
N ALA A 230 -1.67 2.23 -5.74
CA ALA A 230 -2.88 1.47 -5.53
C ALA A 230 -3.05 0.53 -6.72
N ASP A 231 -3.25 -0.75 -6.44
CA ASP A 231 -3.62 -1.70 -7.48
C ASP A 231 -5.09 -1.47 -7.83
N THR A 232 -5.32 -0.54 -8.75
CA THR A 232 -6.67 -0.19 -9.21
C THR A 232 -7.28 -1.29 -10.09
N THR A 233 -6.48 -2.27 -10.52
CA THR A 233 -6.96 -3.39 -11.33
C THR A 233 -7.56 -4.52 -10.49
N ALA A 234 -7.28 -4.53 -9.18
CA ALA A 234 -7.75 -5.57 -8.27
C ALA A 234 -9.17 -5.35 -7.73
N TYR A 235 -9.76 -4.16 -7.90
CA TYR A 235 -11.08 -3.86 -7.36
C TYR A 235 -12.11 -3.74 -8.45
N TRP A 236 -13.04 -4.68 -8.49
CA TRP A 236 -14.27 -4.52 -9.24
C TRP A 236 -15.28 -3.78 -8.37
N ILE A 237 -15.45 -2.48 -8.61
CA ILE A 237 -16.44 -1.67 -7.89
C ILE A 237 -17.76 -1.77 -8.63
N LEU A 238 -18.71 -2.46 -8.03
CA LEU A 238 -20.07 -2.60 -8.57
C LEU A 238 -20.72 -1.20 -8.64
N GLY A 239 -21.01 -0.73 -9.84
CA GLY A 239 -21.64 0.58 -10.07
C GLY A 239 -20.70 1.70 -10.51
N ASP A 240 -19.41 1.48 -10.58
CA ASP A 240 -18.48 2.41 -11.22
C ASP A 240 -18.42 2.13 -12.72
N ALA A 241 -18.89 3.08 -13.53
CA ALA A 241 -18.98 2.93 -14.98
C ALA A 241 -17.61 2.83 -15.68
N SER A 242 -16.53 3.27 -15.02
CA SER A 242 -15.17 3.23 -15.54
C SER A 242 -14.43 1.94 -15.18
N LEU A 243 -14.79 1.32 -14.05
CA LEU A 243 -14.18 0.08 -13.54
C LEU A 243 -15.11 -1.14 -13.74
N SER A 244 -16.37 -0.93 -14.13
CA SER A 244 -17.34 -2.01 -14.40
C SER A 244 -17.26 -2.57 -15.83
N VAL A 245 -16.37 -2.06 -16.66
CA VAL A 245 -16.13 -2.62 -17.99
C VAL A 245 -15.26 -3.87 -17.81
N LEU A 246 -15.89 -5.04 -17.82
CA LEU A 246 -15.18 -6.29 -18.01
C LEU A 246 -14.29 -6.16 -19.25
N PRO A 247 -12.97 -6.38 -19.14
CA PRO A 247 -12.18 -6.52 -20.35
C PRO A 247 -12.81 -7.66 -21.15
N THR A 248 -13.29 -7.35 -22.32
CA THR A 248 -13.86 -8.33 -23.23
C THR A 248 -12.71 -9.22 -23.69
N ILE A 249 -12.41 -10.25 -22.91
CA ILE A 249 -11.62 -11.38 -23.39
C ILE A 249 -12.59 -12.20 -24.25
N LEU A 250 -12.86 -11.68 -25.43
CA LEU A 250 -13.35 -12.47 -26.54
C LEU A 250 -12.14 -12.90 -27.35
N GLY A 251 -11.53 -13.99 -26.93
CA GLY A 251 -10.66 -14.78 -27.75
C GLY A 251 -11.37 -16.11 -28.01
N LEU A 252 -12.05 -16.21 -29.12
CA LEU A 252 -12.27 -17.45 -29.84
C LEU A 252 -11.09 -17.71 -30.74
#